data_2e17308822815db1043f84878d41ac50
#
_entry.id   2e17308822815db1043f84878d41ac50
#
_cell.length_a   1.000
_cell.length_b   1.000
_cell.length_c   1.000
_cell.angle_alpha   90.00
_cell.angle_beta   90.00
_cell.angle_gamma   90.00
#
_symmetry.space_group_name_H-M   'P 1'
#
loop_
_entity.id
_entity.type
_entity.pdbx_description
1 polymer ?
#
loop_
_entity_poly.entity_id
_entity_poly.type
_entity_poly.pdbx_seq_one_letter_code
_entity_poly.pdbx_strand_id
1 'polypeptide(L)'
;MKERTKATMEEKGENKALAISFLKALGYNEQQRECAVTLWTRESRFDHLARPRDSSGKPRSTAFGIAQLLRERSGEPELQILHGIRYLGHRYGGSACRALSHSDRRGWY
;
A
#
# COMPACT_ATOMS: atom_id res chain seq x y z
N MET A 1 26.87 2.06 8.14
CA MET A 1 25.55 1.92 8.77
C MET A 1 24.63 1.15 7.83
N LYS A 2 23.96 0.14 8.32
CA LYS A 2 23.00 -0.60 7.49
C LYS A 2 21.74 0.21 7.29
N GLU A 3 21.29 0.29 6.05
CA GLU A 3 20.01 0.87 5.73
C GLU A 3 18.89 -0.03 6.24
N ARG A 4 17.84 0.56 6.80
CA ARG A 4 16.68 -0.20 7.27
C ARG A 4 15.91 -0.76 6.09
N THR A 5 15.48 -2.01 6.22
CA THR A 5 14.69 -2.70 5.20
C THR A 5 13.25 -2.97 5.63
N LYS A 6 12.92 -2.70 6.87
CA LYS A 6 11.58 -2.94 7.43
C LYS A 6 11.16 -1.81 8.35
N ALA A 7 9.90 -1.45 8.27
CA ALA A 7 9.28 -0.55 9.24
C ALA A 7 9.06 -1.28 10.58
N THR A 8 9.04 -0.52 11.66
CA THR A 8 8.69 -1.05 12.98
C THR A 8 7.18 -1.31 13.05
N MET A 9 6.75 -2.10 14.04
CA MET A 9 5.32 -2.32 14.29
C MET A 9 4.60 -1.00 14.57
N GLU A 10 5.23 -0.11 15.32
CA GLU A 10 4.69 1.21 15.61
C GLU A 10 4.49 2.02 14.34
N GLU A 11 5.51 2.07 13.49
CA GLU A 11 5.43 2.77 12.20
C GLU A 11 4.33 2.21 11.30
N LYS A 12 4.18 0.88 11.25
CA LYS A 12 3.10 0.24 10.49
C LYS A 12 1.73 0.65 10.99
N GLY A 13 1.56 0.70 12.31
CA GLY A 13 0.31 1.16 12.93
C GLY A 13 0.01 2.62 12.62
N GLU A 14 1.02 3.47 12.67
CA GLU A 14 0.89 4.89 12.31
C GLU A 14 0.53 5.05 10.83
N ASN A 15 1.17 4.27 9.95
CA ASN A 15 0.90 4.30 8.51
C ASN A 15 -0.53 3.87 8.21
N LYS A 16 -1.03 2.85 8.89
CA LYS A 16 -2.42 2.40 8.75
C LYS A 16 -3.39 3.49 9.17
N ALA A 17 -3.17 4.10 10.33
CA ALA A 17 -4.03 5.18 10.83
C ALA A 17 -4.02 6.37 9.87
N LEU A 18 -2.86 6.72 9.34
CA LEU A 18 -2.72 7.80 8.37
C LEU A 18 -3.50 7.50 7.08
N ALA A 19 -3.40 6.26 6.59
CA ALA A 19 -4.13 5.84 5.39
C ALA A 19 -5.65 5.95 5.59
N ILE A 20 -6.16 5.50 6.73
CA ILE A 20 -7.58 5.60 7.06
C ILE A 20 -8.02 7.07 7.09
N SER A 21 -7.21 7.93 7.69
CA SER A 21 -7.47 9.36 7.77
C SER A 21 -7.55 10.00 6.38
N PHE A 22 -6.61 9.70 5.50
CA PHE A 22 -6.59 10.21 4.12
C PHE A 22 -7.79 9.70 3.31
N LEU A 23 -8.07 8.43 3.40
CA LEU A 23 -9.21 7.83 2.69
C LEU A 23 -10.52 8.47 3.13
N LYS A 24 -10.69 8.68 4.42
CA LYS A 24 -11.87 9.34 4.98
C LYS A 24 -11.99 10.77 4.47
N ALA A 25 -10.90 11.54 4.50
CA ALA A 25 -10.87 12.91 4.03
C ALA A 25 -11.22 13.03 2.54
N LEU A 26 -10.90 12.00 1.75
CA LEU A 26 -11.15 11.96 0.31
C LEU A 26 -12.51 11.33 -0.04
N GLY A 27 -13.36 11.10 0.96
CA GLY A 27 -14.73 10.67 0.74
C GLY A 27 -14.96 9.16 0.65
N TYR A 28 -13.96 8.36 0.97
CA TYR A 28 -14.12 6.90 1.00
C TYR A 28 -15.00 6.52 2.19
N ASN A 29 -16.10 5.80 1.92
CA ASN A 29 -16.97 5.33 2.99
C ASN A 29 -16.32 4.17 3.76
N GLU A 30 -16.95 3.76 4.85
CA GLU A 30 -16.39 2.73 5.73
C GLU A 30 -16.06 1.44 4.98
N GLN A 31 -16.96 0.96 4.14
CA GLN A 31 -16.75 -0.27 3.36
C GLN A 31 -15.54 -0.15 2.44
N GLN A 32 -15.41 0.98 1.74
CA GLN A 32 -14.28 1.23 0.85
C GLN A 32 -12.97 1.35 1.64
N ARG A 33 -13.01 1.98 2.81
CA ARG A 33 -11.82 2.07 3.66
C ARG A 33 -11.38 0.68 4.15
N GLU A 34 -12.32 -0.16 4.54
CA GLU A 34 -12.02 -1.54 4.95
C GLU A 34 -11.38 -2.35 3.82
N CYS A 35 -11.90 -2.19 2.60
CA CYS A 35 -11.31 -2.84 1.43
C CYS A 35 -9.87 -2.37 1.18
N ALA A 36 -9.61 -1.07 1.28
CA ALA A 36 -8.27 -0.52 1.10
C ALA A 36 -7.32 -1.02 2.18
N VAL A 37 -7.76 -1.05 3.44
CA VAL A 37 -6.96 -1.56 4.55
C VAL A 37 -6.62 -3.03 4.35
N THR A 38 -7.60 -3.84 3.95
CA THR A 38 -7.38 -5.26 3.66
C THR A 38 -6.37 -5.44 2.52
N LEU A 39 -6.56 -4.68 1.43
CA LEU A 39 -5.68 -4.75 0.27
C LEU A 39 -4.24 -4.42 0.63
N TRP A 40 -4.01 -3.28 1.28
CA TRP A 40 -2.65 -2.84 1.61
C TRP A 40 -2.03 -3.63 2.75
N THR A 41 -2.84 -4.25 3.61
CA THR A 41 -2.35 -5.22 4.59
C THR A 41 -1.75 -6.44 3.86
N ARG A 42 -2.43 -6.93 2.82
CA ARG A 42 -1.92 -8.03 1.99
C ARG A 42 -0.65 -7.63 1.24
N GLU A 43 -0.62 -6.39 0.73
CA GLU A 43 0.51 -5.94 -0.07
C GLU A 43 1.79 -5.79 0.76
N SER A 44 1.70 -5.17 1.91
CA SER A 44 2.91 -4.78 2.65
C SER A 44 2.75 -4.77 4.17
N ARG A 45 1.54 -4.99 4.70
CA ARG A 45 1.20 -4.75 6.11
C ARG A 45 1.51 -3.31 6.53
N PHE A 46 1.29 -2.37 5.61
CA PHE A 46 1.56 -0.94 5.81
C PHE A 46 3.02 -0.62 6.08
N ASP A 47 3.92 -1.46 5.57
CA ASP A 47 5.37 -1.24 5.68
C ASP A 47 5.84 -0.35 4.52
N HIS A 48 6.17 0.90 4.83
CA HIS A 48 6.61 1.86 3.81
C HIS A 48 8.01 1.55 3.26
N LEU A 49 8.70 0.56 3.82
CA LEU A 49 10.00 0.12 3.34
C LEU A 49 9.94 -1.24 2.62
N ALA A 50 8.74 -1.81 2.48
CA ALA A 50 8.57 -3.14 1.92
C ALA A 50 8.97 -3.19 0.44
N ARG A 51 9.79 -4.19 0.11
CA ARG A 51 10.15 -4.55 -1.28
C ARG A 51 10.04 -6.05 -1.44
N PRO A 52 9.47 -6.56 -2.56
CA PRO A 52 9.56 -7.98 -2.85
C PRO A 52 11.04 -8.34 -3.07
N ARG A 53 11.50 -9.40 -2.39
CA ARG A 53 12.90 -9.82 -2.48
C ARG A 53 12.99 -11.29 -2.82
N ASP A 54 14.07 -11.66 -3.53
CA ASP A 54 14.37 -13.05 -3.81
C ASP A 54 15.07 -13.70 -2.60
N SER A 55 15.42 -14.97 -2.72
CA SER A 55 16.08 -15.72 -1.65
C SER A 55 17.45 -15.16 -1.25
N SER A 56 18.09 -14.38 -2.14
CA SER A 56 19.37 -13.74 -1.86
C SER A 56 19.22 -12.35 -1.21
N GLY A 57 17.99 -11.88 -1.04
CA GLY A 57 17.71 -10.56 -0.47
C GLY A 57 17.70 -9.42 -1.47
N LYS A 58 17.81 -9.71 -2.78
CA LYS A 58 17.76 -8.68 -3.82
C LYS A 58 16.32 -8.35 -4.22
N PRO A 59 16.02 -7.09 -4.54
CA PRO A 59 14.68 -6.74 -5.03
C PRO A 59 14.30 -7.53 -6.28
N ARG A 60 13.07 -8.09 -6.30
CA ARG A 60 12.55 -8.86 -7.44
C ARG A 60 11.80 -8.00 -8.44
N SER A 61 11.36 -6.81 -8.04
CA SER A 61 10.59 -5.92 -8.89
C SER A 61 10.78 -4.48 -8.44
N THR A 62 10.15 -3.55 -9.16
CA THR A 62 10.15 -2.13 -8.78
C THR A 62 9.04 -1.77 -7.79
N ALA A 63 8.25 -2.75 -7.32
CA ALA A 63 7.22 -2.52 -6.31
C ALA A 63 7.86 -2.07 -5.00
N PHE A 64 7.27 -1.08 -4.36
CA PHE A 64 7.82 -0.52 -3.13
C PHE A 64 6.72 0.07 -2.26
N GLY A 65 6.87 -0.14 -0.94
CA GLY A 65 6.11 0.56 0.06
C GLY A 65 4.71 0.02 0.32
N ILE A 66 3.89 0.86 0.91
CA ILE A 66 2.58 0.49 1.47
C ILE A 66 1.66 -0.16 0.44
N ALA A 67 1.50 0.46 -0.71
CA ALA A 67 0.60 0.00 -1.76
C ALA A 67 1.27 -0.95 -2.76
N GLN A 68 2.58 -1.16 -2.65
CA GLN A 68 3.38 -1.98 -3.57
C GLN A 68 3.20 -1.58 -5.03
N LEU A 69 3.12 -0.29 -5.29
CA LEU A 69 3.05 0.21 -6.66
C LEU A 69 4.40 0.02 -7.35
N LEU A 70 4.35 -0.35 -8.63
CA LEU A 70 5.55 -0.42 -9.45
C LEU A 70 6.17 0.96 -9.59
N ARG A 71 7.49 1.02 -9.47
CA ARG A 71 8.27 2.26 -9.60
C ARG A 71 7.92 3.33 -8.57
N GLU A 72 7.39 2.93 -7.41
CA GLU A 72 7.20 3.87 -6.31
C GLU A 72 8.57 4.39 -5.87
N ARG A 73 8.78 5.70 -5.98
CA ARG A 73 10.07 6.33 -5.68
C ARG A 73 10.13 6.99 -4.32
N SER A 74 8.99 7.24 -3.70
CA SER A 74 8.96 7.92 -2.42
C SER A 74 9.12 6.92 -1.27
N GLY A 75 9.99 7.23 -0.32
CA GLY A 75 10.10 6.51 0.94
C GLY A 75 9.19 7.08 2.02
N GLU A 76 8.41 8.12 1.72
CA GLU A 76 7.54 8.76 2.71
C GLU A 76 6.15 8.14 2.72
N PRO A 77 5.66 7.69 3.89
CA PRO A 77 4.36 7.03 3.98
C PRO A 77 3.21 7.84 3.41
N GLU A 78 3.16 9.14 3.70
CA GLU A 78 2.08 10.02 3.20
C GLU A 78 2.00 10.01 1.68
N LEU A 79 3.14 10.13 1.00
CA LEU A 79 3.17 10.15 -0.46
C LEU A 79 2.82 8.78 -1.03
N GLN A 80 3.30 7.71 -0.41
CA GLN A 80 2.96 6.36 -0.84
C GLN A 80 1.45 6.10 -0.75
N ILE A 81 0.82 6.55 0.33
CA ILE A 81 -0.62 6.43 0.51
C ILE A 81 -1.37 7.23 -0.56
N LEU A 82 -0.97 8.47 -0.80
CA LEU A 82 -1.60 9.31 -1.83
C LEU A 82 -1.42 8.71 -3.22
N HIS A 83 -0.25 8.18 -3.54
CA HIS A 83 -0.01 7.46 -4.80
C HIS A 83 -0.91 6.23 -4.91
N GLY A 84 -1.09 5.49 -3.83
CA GLY A 84 -1.98 4.33 -3.80
C GLY A 84 -3.42 4.71 -4.06
N ILE A 85 -3.90 5.78 -3.43
CA ILE A 85 -5.26 6.29 -3.65
C ILE A 85 -5.44 6.76 -5.09
N ARG A 86 -4.45 7.46 -5.63
CA ARG A 86 -4.47 7.90 -7.03
C ARG A 86 -4.54 6.70 -7.99
N TYR A 87 -3.80 5.65 -7.70
CA TYR A 87 -3.83 4.42 -8.49
C TYR A 87 -5.23 3.78 -8.47
N LEU A 88 -5.87 3.73 -7.29
CA LEU A 88 -7.25 3.25 -7.18
C LEU A 88 -8.20 4.08 -8.04
N GLY A 89 -8.01 5.39 -8.07
CA GLY A 89 -8.80 6.28 -8.91
C GLY A 89 -8.66 5.98 -10.39
N HIS A 90 -7.43 5.82 -10.85
CA HIS A 90 -7.12 5.57 -12.27
C HIS A 90 -7.58 4.21 -12.75
N ARG A 91 -7.26 3.16 -11.99
CA ARG A 91 -7.47 1.79 -12.46
C ARG A 91 -8.84 1.23 -12.09
N TYR A 92 -9.38 1.64 -10.96
CA TYR A 92 -10.60 1.04 -10.42
C TYR A 92 -11.74 2.04 -10.22
N GLY A 93 -11.62 3.22 -10.81
CA GLY A 93 -12.64 4.26 -10.68
C GLY A 93 -12.84 4.73 -9.24
N GLY A 94 -11.81 4.62 -8.41
CA GLY A 94 -11.88 4.99 -7.00
C GLY A 94 -12.43 3.91 -6.09
N SER A 95 -12.64 2.69 -6.60
CA SER A 95 -13.18 1.60 -5.78
C SER A 95 -12.08 0.69 -5.24
N ALA A 96 -11.77 0.83 -3.95
CA ALA A 96 -10.85 -0.06 -3.27
C ALA A 96 -11.40 -1.49 -3.21
N CYS A 97 -12.73 -1.64 -3.12
CA CYS A 97 -13.34 -2.97 -3.09
C CYS A 97 -13.22 -3.69 -4.43
N ARG A 98 -13.26 -2.96 -5.55
CA ARG A 98 -12.97 -3.56 -6.88
C ARG A 98 -11.51 -3.99 -6.98
N ALA A 99 -10.60 -3.17 -6.48
CA ALA A 99 -9.18 -3.51 -6.46
C ALA A 99 -8.92 -4.75 -5.61
N LEU A 100 -9.54 -4.84 -4.44
CA LEU A 100 -9.44 -6.01 -3.57
C LEU A 100 -9.97 -7.27 -4.26
N SER A 101 -11.13 -7.17 -4.88
CA SER A 101 -11.72 -8.28 -5.63
C SER A 101 -10.82 -8.73 -6.77
N HIS A 102 -10.20 -7.79 -7.50
CA HIS A 102 -9.26 -8.11 -8.56
C HIS A 102 -8.03 -8.84 -7.99
N SER A 103 -7.52 -8.35 -6.87
CA SER A 103 -6.40 -8.99 -6.17
C SER A 103 -6.75 -10.41 -5.72
N ASP A 104 -7.97 -10.64 -5.24
CA ASP A 104 -8.44 -11.97 -4.86
C ASP A 104 -8.43 -12.95 -6.03
N ARG A 105 -8.80 -12.47 -7.22
CA ARG A 105 -8.89 -13.33 -8.41
C ARG A 105 -7.56 -13.51 -9.12
N ARG A 106 -6.72 -12.49 -9.14
CA ARG A 106 -5.51 -12.46 -9.98
C ARG A 106 -4.21 -12.47 -9.19
N GLY A 107 -4.23 -12.19 -7.88
CA GLY A 107 -3.04 -12.10 -7.06
C GLY A 107 -2.27 -10.78 -7.20
N TRP A 108 -2.85 -9.78 -7.90
CA TRP A 108 -2.29 -8.44 -8.08
C TRP A 108 -3.41 -7.44 -8.31
N TYR A 109 -3.11 -6.20 -8.20
CA TYR A 109 -4.06 -5.14 -8.52
C TYR A 109 -3.34 -3.96 -9.19
#